data_98253233b9667427c07c160b42d8c494
#
_entry.id   98253233b9667427c07c160b42d8c494
#
_cell.length_a   1.000
_cell.length_b   1.000
_cell.length_c   1.000
_cell.angle_alpha   90.00
_cell.angle_beta   90.00
_cell.angle_gamma   90.00
#
_symmetry.space_group_name_H-M   'P 1'
#
loop_
_entity.id
_entity.type
_entity.pdbx_description
1 polymer ?
#
loop_
_entity_poly.entity_id
_entity_poly.type
_entity_poly.pdbx_seq_one_letter_code
_entity_poly.pdbx_strand_id
1 'polypeptide(L)'
;MTTLEAFARAKAEGRAALIPYLTAGFPSREGFLQAVKEVLPYADLLEIGLPYSDPLGDGPVIQRASEEALRKGMSVQGVLELFREVRALTDKPLFLMTYLNPVLAWGPERFFSLFRQAGATGLILPDLPPDEDPALVRLAQEIGLETVFLLAPTSTDARIATVAAYATGFIYAVSVTGVTGARERLPEEVKDLVRRIKAKTPLPVAVGFGVSSRKTAAQAAVADGVVVGSALVRVLEEGRPLAPLLQEIRQGLQRLEANPGLREG
;
A
#
# COMPACT_ATOMS: atom_id res chain seq x y z
N MET A 1 -0.97 -8.52 -15.06
CA MET A 1 -0.52 -9.27 -13.85
C MET A 1 -1.55 -9.11 -12.74
N THR A 2 -2.01 -10.19 -12.14
CA THR A 2 -2.93 -10.14 -11.01
C THR A 2 -2.19 -9.87 -9.71
N THR A 3 -2.92 -9.43 -8.68
CA THR A 3 -2.36 -9.23 -7.33
C THR A 3 -1.76 -10.51 -6.77
N LEU A 4 -2.47 -11.64 -6.87
CA LEU A 4 -1.98 -12.93 -6.39
C LEU A 4 -0.73 -13.39 -7.15
N GLU A 5 -0.66 -13.17 -8.46
CA GLU A 5 0.54 -13.46 -9.25
C GLU A 5 1.73 -12.62 -8.78
N ALA A 6 1.53 -11.34 -8.47
CA ALA A 6 2.59 -10.47 -7.99
C ALA A 6 3.16 -10.95 -6.65
N PHE A 7 2.30 -11.31 -5.70
CA PHE A 7 2.73 -11.90 -4.41
C PHE A 7 3.41 -13.26 -4.60
N ALA A 8 2.86 -14.12 -5.46
CA ALA A 8 3.43 -15.44 -5.73
C ALA A 8 4.82 -15.34 -6.36
N ARG A 9 5.02 -14.39 -7.26
CA ARG A 9 6.33 -14.13 -7.90
C ARG A 9 7.38 -13.71 -6.87
N ALA A 10 7.04 -12.78 -5.98
CA ALA A 10 7.94 -12.37 -4.91
C ALA A 10 8.32 -13.55 -4.02
N LYS A 11 7.33 -14.36 -3.62
CA LYS A 11 7.54 -15.56 -2.81
C LYS A 11 8.45 -16.57 -3.52
N ALA A 12 8.26 -16.79 -4.82
CA ALA A 12 9.10 -17.68 -5.63
C ALA A 12 10.56 -17.20 -5.68
N GLU A 13 10.78 -15.89 -5.62
CA GLU A 13 12.12 -15.28 -5.52
C GLU A 13 12.68 -15.28 -4.08
N GLY A 14 11.98 -15.89 -3.12
CA GLY A 14 12.41 -16.02 -1.73
C GLY A 14 12.34 -14.73 -0.92
N ARG A 15 11.43 -13.83 -1.23
CA ARG A 15 11.29 -12.53 -0.55
C ARG A 15 9.85 -12.16 -0.30
N ALA A 16 9.63 -11.16 0.57
CA ALA A 16 8.35 -10.49 0.67
C ALA A 16 8.16 -9.52 -0.51
N ALA A 17 6.92 -9.30 -0.92
CA ALA A 17 6.59 -8.33 -1.96
C ALA A 17 6.86 -6.90 -1.48
N LEU A 18 7.39 -6.05 -2.35
CA LEU A 18 7.58 -4.63 -2.08
C LEU A 18 6.43 -3.84 -2.67
N ILE A 19 5.76 -3.06 -1.83
CA ILE A 19 4.62 -2.21 -2.20
C ILE A 19 4.97 -0.76 -1.88
N PRO A 20 5.59 -0.02 -2.80
CA PRO A 20 5.82 1.40 -2.61
C PRO A 20 4.50 2.17 -2.56
N TYR A 21 4.42 3.14 -1.66
CA TYR A 21 3.37 4.15 -1.61
C TYR A 21 3.90 5.48 -2.10
N LEU A 22 3.15 6.12 -2.99
CA LEU A 22 3.41 7.49 -3.44
C LEU A 22 2.12 8.30 -3.38
N THR A 23 2.23 9.58 -2.99
CA THR A 23 1.11 10.51 -3.03
C THR A 23 0.96 11.07 -4.45
N ALA A 24 -0.22 10.92 -5.03
CA ALA A 24 -0.48 11.40 -6.40
C ALA A 24 -0.21 12.91 -6.52
N GLY A 25 0.62 13.28 -7.50
CA GLY A 25 0.96 14.67 -7.76
C GLY A 25 2.02 15.28 -6.85
N PHE A 26 2.62 14.50 -5.95
CA PHE A 26 3.71 14.96 -5.10
C PHE A 26 5.06 14.42 -5.61
N PRO A 27 6.13 15.25 -5.68
CA PRO A 27 6.21 16.67 -5.31
C PRO A 27 5.59 17.63 -6.33
N SER A 28 5.33 17.17 -7.52
CA SER A 28 4.61 17.81 -8.60
C SER A 28 4.03 16.72 -9.50
N ARG A 29 3.28 17.09 -10.54
CA ARG A 29 2.78 16.11 -11.51
C ARG A 29 3.94 15.36 -12.19
N GLU A 30 4.92 16.08 -12.70
CA GLU A 30 6.11 15.51 -13.35
C GLU A 30 6.99 14.77 -12.37
N GLY A 31 7.19 15.31 -11.18
CA GLY A 31 7.98 14.69 -10.11
C GLY A 31 7.36 13.37 -9.63
N PHE A 32 6.03 13.30 -9.56
CA PHE A 32 5.32 12.05 -9.26
C PHE A 32 5.56 10.98 -10.34
N LEU A 33 5.41 11.33 -11.60
CA LEU A 33 5.64 10.39 -12.71
C LEU A 33 7.10 9.93 -12.75
N GLN A 34 8.03 10.82 -12.47
CA GLN A 34 9.45 10.45 -12.36
C GLN A 34 9.69 9.48 -11.20
N ALA A 35 9.07 9.74 -10.05
CA ALA A 35 9.13 8.83 -8.89
C ALA A 35 8.54 7.46 -9.21
N VAL A 36 7.42 7.39 -9.92
CA VAL A 36 6.82 6.13 -10.39
C VAL A 36 7.83 5.35 -11.23
N LYS A 37 8.49 6.00 -12.18
CA LYS A 37 9.50 5.36 -13.03
C LYS A 37 10.69 4.82 -12.21
N GLU A 38 11.06 5.50 -11.14
CA GLU A 38 12.13 5.03 -10.25
C GLU A 38 11.70 3.83 -9.41
N VAL A 39 10.46 3.79 -8.91
CA VAL A 39 10.03 2.68 -8.04
C VAL A 39 9.61 1.43 -8.80
N LEU A 40 9.10 1.55 -10.03
CA LEU A 40 8.57 0.42 -10.80
C LEU A 40 9.53 -0.76 -10.94
N PRO A 41 10.84 -0.59 -11.18
CA PRO A 41 11.76 -1.73 -11.25
C PRO A 41 11.87 -2.55 -9.97
N TYR A 42 11.56 -1.95 -8.83
CA TYR A 42 11.64 -2.57 -7.50
C TYR A 42 10.30 -3.04 -6.97
N ALA A 43 9.21 -2.45 -7.45
CA ALA A 43 7.86 -2.70 -6.97
C ALA A 43 7.29 -4.02 -7.48
N ASP A 44 6.54 -4.71 -6.62
CA ASP A 44 5.67 -5.81 -7.03
C ASP A 44 4.24 -5.33 -7.26
N LEU A 45 3.79 -4.42 -6.41
CA LEU A 45 2.55 -3.66 -6.53
C LEU A 45 2.88 -2.20 -6.28
N LEU A 46 2.01 -1.28 -6.71
CA LEU A 46 2.14 0.14 -6.42
C LEU A 46 0.87 0.66 -5.77
N GLU A 47 1.03 1.42 -4.69
CA GLU A 47 -0.04 2.09 -3.97
C GLU A 47 0.05 3.60 -4.23
N ILE A 48 -1.04 4.18 -4.73
CA ILE A 48 -1.12 5.61 -5.05
C ILE A 48 -2.18 6.24 -4.16
N GLY A 49 -1.78 7.22 -3.35
CA GLY A 49 -2.68 7.94 -2.45
C GLY A 49 -3.36 9.10 -3.14
N LEU A 50 -4.70 9.16 -3.03
CA LEU A 50 -5.47 10.35 -3.40
C LEU A 50 -5.22 11.44 -2.36
N PRO A 51 -4.69 12.61 -2.74
CA PRO A 51 -4.53 13.71 -1.79
C PRO A 51 -5.87 14.14 -1.19
N TYR A 52 -5.90 14.30 0.13
CA TYR A 52 -7.11 14.64 0.88
C TYR A 52 -6.79 15.68 1.95
N SER A 53 -7.70 16.63 2.15
CA SER A 53 -7.51 17.77 3.06
C SER A 53 -7.64 17.42 4.55
N ASP A 54 -8.26 16.27 4.86
CA ASP A 54 -8.48 15.81 6.25
C ASP A 54 -8.02 14.36 6.43
N PRO A 55 -6.72 14.10 6.32
CA PRO A 55 -6.17 12.75 6.30
C PRO A 55 -5.96 12.20 7.72
N LEU A 56 -7.04 11.88 8.43
CA LEU A 56 -7.02 11.43 9.83
C LEU A 56 -6.13 10.22 10.11
N GLY A 57 -5.92 9.35 9.12
CA GLY A 57 -5.09 8.15 9.25
C GLY A 57 -3.64 8.32 8.80
N ASP A 58 -3.28 9.47 8.23
CA ASP A 58 -1.95 9.67 7.68
C ASP A 58 -1.00 10.32 8.70
N GLY A 59 0.26 9.89 8.69
CA GLY A 59 1.32 10.55 9.46
C GLY A 59 1.71 11.91 8.87
N PRO A 60 2.56 12.69 9.60
CA PRO A 60 2.89 14.06 9.20
C PRO A 60 3.52 14.18 7.82
N VAL A 61 4.36 13.23 7.43
CA VAL A 61 5.05 13.24 6.12
C VAL A 61 4.03 13.11 4.99
N ILE A 62 3.11 12.16 5.08
CA ILE A 62 2.07 11.94 4.07
C ILE A 62 1.08 13.11 4.04
N GLN A 63 0.74 13.68 5.21
CA GLN A 63 -0.11 14.86 5.29
C GLN A 63 0.50 16.05 4.53
N ARG A 64 1.80 16.33 4.73
CA ARG A 64 2.48 17.40 4.00
C ARG A 64 2.51 17.18 2.50
N ALA A 65 2.73 15.93 2.06
CA ALA A 65 2.70 15.58 0.65
C ALA A 65 1.31 15.82 0.03
N SER A 66 0.25 15.42 0.74
CA SER A 66 -1.13 15.67 0.31
C SER A 66 -1.46 17.17 0.23
N GLU A 67 -1.07 17.95 1.24
CA GLU A 67 -1.26 19.41 1.25
C GLU A 67 -0.55 20.06 0.07
N GLU A 68 0.69 19.69 -0.18
CA GLU A 68 1.48 20.22 -1.30
C GLU A 68 0.84 19.87 -2.67
N ALA A 69 0.41 18.64 -2.85
CA ALA A 69 -0.26 18.20 -4.08
C ALA A 69 -1.58 18.97 -4.31
N LEU A 70 -2.38 19.14 -3.26
CA LEU A 70 -3.64 19.90 -3.33
C LEU A 70 -3.37 21.37 -3.64
N ARG A 71 -2.38 21.97 -3.02
CA ARG A 71 -1.97 23.35 -3.26
C ARG A 71 -1.55 23.58 -4.71
N LYS A 72 -0.93 22.58 -5.35
CA LYS A 72 -0.55 22.59 -6.75
C LYS A 72 -1.70 22.23 -7.72
N GLY A 73 -2.91 22.09 -7.20
CA GLY A 73 -4.12 21.89 -8.00
C GLY A 73 -4.48 20.44 -8.28
N MET A 74 -3.87 19.47 -7.58
CA MET A 74 -4.25 18.07 -7.75
C MET A 74 -5.70 17.85 -7.33
N SER A 75 -6.43 17.07 -8.11
CA SER A 75 -7.85 16.79 -7.97
C SER A 75 -8.11 15.31 -8.26
N VAL A 76 -9.34 14.85 -8.01
CA VAL A 76 -9.74 13.49 -8.41
C VAL A 76 -9.53 13.27 -9.91
N GLN A 77 -9.92 14.25 -10.73
CA GLN A 77 -9.70 14.20 -12.19
C GLN A 77 -8.21 14.09 -12.52
N GLY A 78 -7.36 14.86 -11.85
CA GLY A 78 -5.91 14.79 -12.04
C GLY A 78 -5.33 13.43 -11.65
N VAL A 79 -5.83 12.82 -10.58
CA VAL A 79 -5.39 11.48 -10.16
C VAL A 79 -5.83 10.42 -11.16
N LEU A 80 -7.04 10.54 -11.74
CA LEU A 80 -7.49 9.65 -12.82
C LEU A 80 -6.55 9.73 -14.04
N GLU A 81 -6.15 10.91 -14.42
CA GLU A 81 -5.19 11.12 -15.52
C GLU A 81 -3.84 10.48 -15.21
N LEU A 82 -3.33 10.66 -13.99
CA LEU A 82 -2.08 10.04 -13.54
C LEU A 82 -2.18 8.51 -13.54
N PHE A 83 -3.30 7.94 -13.12
CA PHE A 83 -3.50 6.49 -13.18
C PHE A 83 -3.39 5.95 -14.60
N ARG A 84 -3.98 6.64 -15.57
CA ARG A 84 -3.87 6.25 -16.99
C ARG A 84 -2.42 6.28 -17.48
N GLU A 85 -1.67 7.32 -17.10
CA GLU A 85 -0.26 7.43 -17.47
C GLU A 85 0.60 6.35 -16.80
N VAL A 86 0.37 6.07 -15.53
CA VAL A 86 1.07 4.99 -14.81
C VAL A 86 0.72 3.62 -15.40
N ARG A 87 -0.55 3.39 -15.73
CA ARG A 87 -0.97 2.12 -16.34
C ARG A 87 -0.30 1.90 -17.70
N ALA A 88 -0.01 2.92 -18.44
CA ALA A 88 0.73 2.82 -19.70
C ALA A 88 2.22 2.40 -19.49
N LEU A 89 2.75 2.58 -18.27
CA LEU A 89 4.13 2.24 -17.94
C LEU A 89 4.31 0.82 -17.40
N THR A 90 3.26 0.16 -16.92
CA THR A 90 3.38 -1.11 -16.21
C THR A 90 2.10 -1.93 -16.27
N ASP A 91 2.24 -3.25 -16.19
CA ASP A 91 1.15 -4.21 -16.01
C ASP A 91 0.96 -4.65 -14.55
N LYS A 92 1.81 -4.12 -13.64
CA LYS A 92 1.76 -4.46 -12.22
C LYS A 92 0.46 -3.98 -11.57
N PRO A 93 0.01 -4.61 -10.47
CA PRO A 93 -1.17 -4.14 -9.75
C PRO A 93 -1.00 -2.72 -9.22
N LEU A 94 -2.04 -1.90 -9.45
CA LEU A 94 -2.11 -0.51 -9.00
C LEU A 94 -3.29 -0.35 -8.06
N PHE A 95 -3.04 0.11 -6.83
CA PHE A 95 -4.06 0.34 -5.82
C PHE A 95 -4.21 1.84 -5.57
N LEU A 96 -5.46 2.31 -5.55
CA LEU A 96 -5.79 3.65 -5.09
C LEU A 96 -6.09 3.60 -3.60
N MET A 97 -5.36 4.36 -2.82
CA MET A 97 -5.70 4.61 -1.41
C MET A 97 -6.54 5.88 -1.34
N THR A 98 -7.77 5.75 -0.87
CA THR A 98 -8.70 6.87 -0.77
C THR A 98 -9.55 6.78 0.51
N TYR A 99 -9.87 7.95 1.06
CA TYR A 99 -10.91 8.09 2.07
C TYR A 99 -12.30 8.04 1.44
N LEU A 100 -13.32 7.82 2.26
CA LEU A 100 -14.68 7.62 1.79
C LEU A 100 -15.31 8.89 1.20
N ASN A 101 -15.03 10.07 1.77
CA ASN A 101 -15.68 11.32 1.35
C ASN A 101 -15.52 11.64 -0.15
N PRO A 102 -14.35 11.54 -0.77
CA PRO A 102 -14.23 11.74 -2.23
C PRO A 102 -15.09 10.77 -3.04
N VAL A 103 -15.18 9.52 -2.60
CA VAL A 103 -16.04 8.50 -3.25
C VAL A 103 -17.49 8.92 -3.23
N LEU A 104 -17.99 9.35 -2.06
CA LEU A 104 -19.37 9.77 -1.90
C LEU A 104 -19.67 11.06 -2.68
N ALA A 105 -18.74 12.01 -2.68
CA ALA A 105 -18.89 13.28 -3.38
C ALA A 105 -19.03 13.12 -4.90
N TRP A 106 -18.27 12.19 -5.48
CA TRP A 106 -18.32 11.88 -6.91
C TRP A 106 -19.48 10.96 -7.30
N GLY A 107 -20.03 10.26 -6.32
CA GLY A 107 -20.93 9.13 -6.53
C GLY A 107 -20.14 7.83 -6.67
N PRO A 108 -20.40 6.83 -5.82
CA PRO A 108 -19.61 5.60 -5.76
C PRO A 108 -19.47 4.87 -7.09
N GLU A 109 -20.58 4.66 -7.80
CA GLU A 109 -20.56 3.96 -9.07
C GLU A 109 -19.67 4.68 -10.12
N ARG A 110 -19.81 5.99 -10.21
CA ARG A 110 -19.02 6.83 -11.12
C ARG A 110 -17.55 6.80 -10.73
N PHE A 111 -17.24 6.99 -9.45
CA PHE A 111 -15.88 6.98 -8.93
C PHE A 111 -15.18 5.64 -9.21
N PHE A 112 -15.81 4.55 -8.84
CA PHE A 112 -15.26 3.21 -9.02
C PHE A 112 -15.08 2.85 -10.49
N SER A 113 -16.07 3.15 -11.32
CA SER A 113 -16.01 2.87 -12.76
C SER A 113 -14.88 3.63 -13.45
N LEU A 114 -14.71 4.92 -13.12
CA LEU A 114 -13.65 5.73 -13.70
C LEU A 114 -12.26 5.26 -13.27
N PHE A 115 -12.05 4.91 -12.00
CA PHE A 115 -10.76 4.39 -11.57
C PHE A 115 -10.47 3.01 -12.14
N ARG A 116 -11.47 2.15 -12.26
CA ARG A 116 -11.30 0.87 -12.94
C ARG A 116 -10.89 1.05 -14.40
N GLN A 117 -11.54 1.93 -15.13
CA GLN A 117 -11.20 2.28 -16.52
C GLN A 117 -9.81 2.91 -16.63
N ALA A 118 -9.41 3.70 -15.65
CA ALA A 118 -8.08 4.32 -15.61
C ALA A 118 -6.95 3.32 -15.32
N GLY A 119 -7.28 2.07 -14.98
CA GLY A 119 -6.31 1.01 -14.77
C GLY A 119 -6.07 0.62 -13.32
N ALA A 120 -6.87 1.10 -12.37
CA ALA A 120 -6.78 0.65 -10.99
C ALA A 120 -7.16 -0.82 -10.88
N THR A 121 -6.35 -1.58 -10.15
CA THR A 121 -6.62 -2.98 -9.79
C THR A 121 -7.57 -3.06 -8.60
N GLY A 122 -7.41 -2.14 -7.66
CA GLY A 122 -8.22 -2.14 -6.45
C GLY A 122 -8.09 -0.87 -5.64
N LEU A 123 -8.78 -0.89 -4.50
CA LEU A 123 -8.88 0.22 -3.56
C LEU A 123 -8.39 -0.20 -2.18
N ILE A 124 -7.73 0.72 -1.50
CA ILE A 124 -7.45 0.64 -0.07
C ILE A 124 -8.29 1.72 0.60
N LEU A 125 -9.16 1.30 1.52
CA LEU A 125 -10.15 2.15 2.18
C LEU A 125 -9.88 2.20 3.69
N PRO A 126 -9.02 3.15 4.16
CA PRO A 126 -8.59 3.17 5.56
C PRO A 126 -9.70 3.50 6.56
N ASP A 127 -10.70 4.27 6.14
CA ASP A 127 -11.77 4.77 7.00
C ASP A 127 -13.12 4.06 6.80
N LEU A 128 -13.13 2.92 6.09
CA LEU A 128 -14.34 2.13 5.89
C LEU A 128 -14.17 0.72 6.45
N PRO A 129 -14.74 0.42 7.63
CA PRO A 129 -14.99 -0.96 8.02
C PRO A 129 -15.98 -1.60 7.05
N PRO A 130 -15.69 -2.79 6.47
CA PRO A 130 -16.46 -3.32 5.36
C PRO A 130 -17.92 -3.66 5.70
N ASP A 131 -18.19 -3.94 6.96
CA ASP A 131 -19.54 -4.26 7.46
C ASP A 131 -20.40 -3.03 7.74
N GLU A 132 -19.84 -1.82 7.70
CA GLU A 132 -20.61 -0.57 7.80
C GLU A 132 -21.40 -0.27 6.52
N ASP A 133 -20.84 -0.60 5.37
CA ASP A 133 -21.53 -0.44 4.09
C ASP A 133 -21.20 -1.61 3.13
N PRO A 134 -21.78 -2.79 3.38
CA PRO A 134 -21.54 -3.95 2.54
C PRO A 134 -21.95 -3.75 1.08
N ALA A 135 -22.98 -2.94 0.83
CA ALA A 135 -23.45 -2.64 -0.53
C ALA A 135 -22.39 -1.86 -1.32
N LEU A 136 -21.73 -0.89 -0.68
CA LEU A 136 -20.65 -0.12 -1.30
C LEU A 136 -19.46 -1.03 -1.66
N VAL A 137 -19.06 -1.91 -0.76
CA VAL A 137 -17.99 -2.87 -0.99
C VAL A 137 -18.32 -3.79 -2.16
N ARG A 138 -19.53 -4.34 -2.19
CA ARG A 138 -19.98 -5.18 -3.31
C ARG A 138 -20.01 -4.44 -4.63
N LEU A 139 -20.45 -3.19 -4.63
CA LEU A 139 -20.46 -2.36 -5.84
C LEU A 139 -19.04 -2.23 -6.43
N ALA A 140 -18.04 -1.94 -5.59
CA ALA A 140 -16.66 -1.86 -6.03
C ALA A 140 -16.18 -3.18 -6.64
N GLN A 141 -16.49 -4.31 -5.99
CA GLN A 141 -16.11 -5.64 -6.45
C GLN A 141 -16.83 -6.03 -7.76
N GLU A 142 -18.10 -5.71 -7.90
CA GLU A 142 -18.87 -5.96 -9.14
C GLU A 142 -18.33 -5.16 -10.32
N ILE A 143 -17.83 -3.96 -10.08
CA ILE A 143 -17.17 -3.13 -11.11
C ILE A 143 -15.80 -3.73 -11.49
N GLY A 144 -15.23 -4.57 -10.66
CA GLY A 144 -13.95 -5.25 -10.92
C GLY A 144 -12.78 -4.71 -10.13
N LEU A 145 -13.04 -3.98 -9.05
CA LEU A 145 -11.99 -3.48 -8.15
C LEU A 145 -11.83 -4.42 -6.96
N GLU A 146 -10.59 -4.80 -6.67
CA GLU A 146 -10.26 -5.46 -5.41
C GLU A 146 -10.43 -4.48 -4.25
N THR A 147 -10.82 -4.97 -3.09
CA THR A 147 -11.04 -4.15 -1.90
C THR A 147 -10.13 -4.60 -0.77
N VAL A 148 -9.29 -3.69 -0.30
CA VAL A 148 -8.31 -3.91 0.75
C VAL A 148 -8.70 -3.12 1.99
N PHE A 149 -8.76 -3.80 3.12
CA PHE A 149 -9.12 -3.21 4.41
C PHE A 149 -7.97 -3.33 5.38
N LEU A 150 -7.96 -2.44 6.39
CA LEU A 150 -6.93 -2.37 7.41
C LEU A 150 -7.35 -3.16 8.64
N LEU A 151 -6.38 -3.89 9.21
CA LEU A 151 -6.47 -4.51 10.52
C LEU A 151 -5.31 -4.03 11.39
N ALA A 152 -5.56 -3.95 12.68
CA ALA A 152 -4.61 -3.45 13.66
C ALA A 152 -4.45 -4.46 14.82
N PRO A 153 -3.38 -4.39 15.61
CA PRO A 153 -3.18 -5.30 16.75
C PRO A 153 -4.34 -5.30 17.75
N THR A 154 -5.08 -4.19 17.86
CA THR A 154 -6.28 -4.06 18.68
C THR A 154 -7.53 -4.72 18.07
N SER A 155 -7.46 -5.16 16.81
CA SER A 155 -8.58 -5.84 16.16
C SER A 155 -8.86 -7.18 16.83
N THR A 156 -10.14 -7.42 17.14
CA THR A 156 -10.60 -8.70 17.71
C THR A 156 -10.58 -9.80 16.66
N ASP A 157 -10.62 -11.06 17.09
CA ASP A 157 -10.73 -12.20 16.18
C ASP A 157 -12.02 -12.15 15.35
N ALA A 158 -13.11 -11.66 15.92
CA ALA A 158 -14.37 -11.43 15.21
C ALA A 158 -14.20 -10.38 14.10
N ARG A 159 -13.47 -9.30 14.38
CA ARG A 159 -13.17 -8.25 13.39
C ARG A 159 -12.28 -8.79 12.26
N ILE A 160 -11.28 -9.58 12.59
CA ILE A 160 -10.41 -10.23 11.60
C ILE A 160 -11.24 -11.13 10.69
N ALA A 161 -12.13 -11.95 11.26
CA ALA A 161 -13.02 -12.82 10.46
C ALA A 161 -13.95 -12.02 9.55
N THR A 162 -14.52 -10.91 10.02
CA THR A 162 -15.37 -10.02 9.23
C THR A 162 -14.59 -9.42 8.05
N VAL A 163 -13.43 -8.85 8.30
CA VAL A 163 -12.58 -8.27 7.25
C VAL A 163 -12.15 -9.34 6.25
N ALA A 164 -11.75 -10.52 6.71
CA ALA A 164 -11.38 -11.63 5.85
C ALA A 164 -12.51 -12.07 4.90
N ALA A 165 -13.76 -11.98 5.35
CA ALA A 165 -14.93 -12.33 4.55
C ALA A 165 -15.21 -11.31 3.42
N TYR A 166 -14.90 -10.05 3.63
CA TYR A 166 -15.13 -8.99 2.65
C TYR A 166 -13.92 -8.67 1.77
N ALA A 167 -12.70 -8.88 2.27
CA ALA A 167 -11.49 -8.48 1.56
C ALA A 167 -11.24 -9.34 0.33
N THR A 168 -10.73 -8.68 -0.70
CA THR A 168 -10.15 -9.32 -1.88
C THR A 168 -8.77 -8.72 -2.12
N GLY A 169 -7.95 -9.36 -2.93
CA GLY A 169 -6.58 -8.88 -3.18
C GLY A 169 -5.61 -9.24 -2.05
N PHE A 170 -5.55 -8.43 -1.02
CA PHE A 170 -4.73 -8.67 0.18
C PHE A 170 -5.32 -7.98 1.40
N ILE A 171 -4.78 -8.27 2.58
CA ILE A 171 -5.15 -7.61 3.83
C ILE A 171 -3.98 -6.77 4.31
N TYR A 172 -4.26 -5.57 4.79
CA TYR A 172 -3.28 -4.59 5.21
C TYR A 172 -3.22 -4.57 6.75
N ALA A 173 -2.13 -5.09 7.31
CA ALA A 173 -1.88 -5.04 8.74
C ALA A 173 -1.07 -3.78 9.08
N VAL A 174 -1.64 -2.91 9.91
CA VAL A 174 -1.01 -1.63 10.29
C VAL A 174 -0.69 -1.60 11.78
N SER A 175 0.34 -0.83 12.15
CA SER A 175 0.61 -0.53 13.55
C SER A 175 -0.29 0.60 14.02
N VAL A 176 -1.00 0.43 15.15
CA VAL A 176 -1.90 1.45 15.72
C VAL A 176 -1.14 2.60 16.35
N THR A 177 0.06 2.34 16.83
CA THR A 177 0.88 3.38 17.42
C THR A 177 1.50 4.19 16.27
N GLY A 178 0.75 5.17 15.77
CA GLY A 178 1.15 6.11 14.71
C GLY A 178 2.33 6.99 15.08
N VAL A 179 3.25 6.47 15.87
CA VAL A 179 4.51 7.11 16.14
C VAL A 179 5.41 6.78 14.96
N THR A 180 5.42 7.67 14.01
CA THR A 180 6.42 7.80 12.98
C THR A 180 7.77 8.20 13.61
N GLY A 181 8.19 7.46 14.61
CA GLY A 181 9.54 7.46 15.12
C GLY A 181 10.25 6.27 14.53
N ALA A 182 11.52 6.39 14.20
CA ALA A 182 12.35 5.31 13.72
C ALA A 182 12.33 4.14 14.73
N ARG A 183 11.34 3.25 14.61
CA ARG A 183 11.35 1.99 15.34
C ARG A 183 12.25 1.03 14.59
N GLU A 184 13.29 0.61 15.22
CA GLU A 184 14.22 -0.36 14.65
C GLU A 184 13.66 -1.78 14.60
N ARG A 185 12.48 -2.03 15.18
CA ARG A 185 11.87 -3.37 15.27
C ARG A 185 10.38 -3.35 14.97
N LEU A 186 9.93 -4.36 14.23
CA LEU A 186 8.52 -4.66 14.10
C LEU A 186 7.98 -5.07 15.48
N PRO A 187 6.94 -4.39 16.00
CA PRO A 187 6.33 -4.78 17.28
C PRO A 187 5.85 -6.23 17.25
N GLU A 188 6.03 -6.96 18.34
CA GLU A 188 5.53 -8.34 18.45
C GLU A 188 4.03 -8.45 18.22
N GLU A 189 3.28 -7.42 18.60
CA GLU A 189 1.84 -7.33 18.38
C GLU A 189 1.46 -7.37 16.88
N VAL A 190 2.29 -6.77 16.01
CA VAL A 190 2.07 -6.81 14.56
C VAL A 190 2.39 -8.19 14.00
N LYS A 191 3.45 -8.84 14.48
CA LYS A 191 3.76 -10.23 14.10
C LYS A 191 2.64 -11.17 14.51
N ASP A 192 2.10 -11.00 15.70
CA ASP A 192 0.97 -11.78 16.19
C ASP A 192 -0.28 -11.52 15.34
N LEU A 193 -0.55 -10.28 15.01
CA LEU A 193 -1.67 -9.91 14.12
C LEU A 193 -1.56 -10.62 12.76
N VAL A 194 -0.39 -10.64 12.15
CA VAL A 194 -0.17 -11.35 10.88
C VAL A 194 -0.51 -12.84 11.02
N ARG A 195 -0.05 -13.49 12.10
CA ARG A 195 -0.39 -14.90 12.37
C ARG A 195 -1.90 -15.11 12.51
N ARG A 196 -2.58 -14.25 13.27
CA ARG A 196 -4.03 -14.31 13.48
C ARG A 196 -4.82 -14.13 12.19
N ILE A 197 -4.38 -13.22 11.32
CA ILE A 197 -4.99 -13.01 10.01
C ILE A 197 -4.79 -14.25 9.13
N LYS A 198 -3.56 -14.76 9.05
CA LYS A 198 -3.23 -15.94 8.22
C LYS A 198 -3.96 -17.21 8.68
N ALA A 199 -4.36 -17.28 9.93
CA ALA A 199 -5.19 -18.36 10.44
C ALA A 199 -6.65 -18.30 9.95
N LYS A 200 -7.12 -17.15 9.45
CA LYS A 200 -8.51 -16.92 9.02
C LYS A 200 -8.69 -16.84 7.51
N THR A 201 -7.63 -16.59 6.75
CA THR A 201 -7.75 -16.40 5.30
C THR A 201 -6.47 -16.81 4.58
N PRO A 202 -6.58 -17.35 3.35
CA PRO A 202 -5.43 -17.60 2.48
C PRO A 202 -4.92 -16.35 1.76
N LEU A 203 -5.60 -15.20 1.89
CA LEU A 203 -5.16 -13.97 1.23
C LEU A 203 -3.77 -13.54 1.72
N PRO A 204 -2.96 -12.93 0.85
CA PRO A 204 -1.70 -12.33 1.27
C PRO A 204 -1.93 -11.25 2.33
N VAL A 205 -0.97 -11.12 3.24
CA VAL A 205 -0.97 -10.07 4.27
C VAL A 205 0.23 -9.16 4.04
N ALA A 206 -0.03 -7.87 3.85
CA ALA A 206 0.99 -6.84 3.77
C ALA A 206 1.05 -6.05 5.08
N VAL A 207 2.25 -5.66 5.47
CA VAL A 207 2.50 -4.88 6.70
C VAL A 207 2.92 -3.47 6.33
N GLY A 208 2.32 -2.47 6.98
CA GLY A 208 2.75 -1.08 6.92
C GLY A 208 3.16 -0.60 8.32
N PHE A 209 4.44 -0.29 8.47
CA PHE A 209 4.96 0.12 9.77
C PHE A 209 6.31 0.84 9.63
N GLY A 210 6.40 2.02 9.14
CA GLY A 210 7.62 2.83 9.17
C GLY A 210 8.91 2.16 8.64
N VAL A 211 8.82 1.27 7.64
CA VAL A 211 10.00 0.63 7.05
C VAL A 211 10.84 1.68 6.34
N SER A 212 12.10 1.82 6.74
CA SER A 212 13.00 2.89 6.26
C SER A 212 14.44 2.44 6.02
N SER A 213 14.75 1.15 6.22
CA SER A 213 16.09 0.60 6.11
C SER A 213 16.05 -0.89 5.75
N ARG A 214 17.22 -1.42 5.40
CA ARG A 214 17.41 -2.86 5.23
C ARG A 214 16.99 -3.65 6.47
N LYS A 215 17.37 -3.16 7.66
CA LYS A 215 17.09 -3.80 8.94
C LYS A 215 15.57 -3.86 9.22
N THR A 216 14.87 -2.73 9.08
CA THR A 216 13.42 -2.67 9.28
C THR A 216 12.66 -3.48 8.22
N ALA A 217 13.14 -3.48 6.98
CA ALA A 217 12.59 -4.32 5.92
C ALA A 217 12.73 -5.82 6.25
N ALA A 218 13.88 -6.25 6.75
CA ALA A 218 14.13 -7.65 7.12
C ALA A 218 13.17 -8.13 8.22
N GLN A 219 12.84 -7.27 9.16
CA GLN A 219 11.88 -7.59 10.22
C GLN A 219 10.44 -7.68 9.71
N ALA A 220 10.07 -6.81 8.78
CA ALA A 220 8.74 -6.80 8.17
C ALA A 220 8.56 -7.97 7.18
N ALA A 221 9.63 -8.61 6.72
CA ALA A 221 9.60 -9.70 5.75
C ALA A 221 8.94 -11.00 6.27
N VAL A 222 8.49 -11.03 7.52
CA VAL A 222 7.62 -12.09 8.06
C VAL A 222 6.24 -12.09 7.39
N ALA A 223 5.80 -10.94 6.87
CA ALA A 223 4.57 -10.81 6.09
C ALA A 223 4.80 -11.22 4.63
N ASP A 224 3.71 -11.34 3.88
CA ASP A 224 3.77 -11.64 2.44
C ASP A 224 4.20 -10.42 1.62
N GLY A 225 3.90 -9.23 2.12
CA GLY A 225 4.30 -7.97 1.50
C GLY A 225 4.58 -6.89 2.52
N VAL A 226 5.30 -5.86 2.07
CA VAL A 226 5.71 -4.72 2.90
C VAL A 226 5.41 -3.43 2.16
N VAL A 227 4.62 -2.57 2.79
CA VAL A 227 4.31 -1.24 2.27
C VAL A 227 5.36 -0.26 2.78
N VAL A 228 5.93 0.52 1.88
CA VAL A 228 6.92 1.57 2.18
C VAL A 228 6.37 2.90 1.68
N GLY A 229 6.04 3.79 2.58
CA GLY A 229 5.41 5.07 2.25
C GLY A 229 6.21 6.27 2.73
N SER A 230 6.12 6.60 4.01
CA SER A 230 6.72 7.82 4.58
C SER A 230 8.21 7.98 4.26
N ALA A 231 8.97 6.89 4.25
CA ALA A 231 10.40 6.94 3.93
C ALA A 231 10.65 7.40 2.49
N LEU A 232 9.85 6.90 1.52
CA LEU A 232 9.96 7.31 0.11
C LEU A 232 9.52 8.77 -0.08
N VAL A 233 8.41 9.17 0.53
CA VAL A 233 7.90 10.53 0.46
C VAL A 233 8.90 11.53 1.05
N ARG A 234 9.56 11.16 2.16
CA ARG A 234 10.61 11.99 2.77
C ARG A 234 11.79 12.18 1.84
N VAL A 235 12.25 11.13 1.17
CA VAL A 235 13.32 11.23 0.17
C VAL A 235 12.93 12.18 -0.97
N LEU A 236 11.69 12.14 -1.42
CA LEU A 236 11.15 13.07 -2.42
C LEU A 236 11.10 14.51 -1.90
N GLU A 237 10.68 14.73 -0.64
CA GLU A 237 10.72 16.07 -0.01
C GLU A 237 12.13 16.65 -0.02
N GLU A 238 13.13 15.82 0.20
CA GLU A 238 14.54 16.21 0.26
C GLU A 238 15.19 16.33 -1.13
N GLY A 239 14.45 16.05 -2.19
CA GLY A 239 14.95 16.11 -3.57
C GLY A 239 16.04 15.08 -3.89
N ARG A 240 16.07 13.96 -3.16
CA ARG A 240 17.05 12.89 -3.36
C ARG A 240 16.49 11.77 -4.26
N PRO A 241 17.37 11.01 -4.95
CA PRO A 241 16.93 9.84 -5.72
C PRO A 241 16.39 8.73 -4.82
N LEU A 242 15.37 8.01 -5.29
CA LEU A 242 14.72 6.91 -4.57
C LEU A 242 15.48 5.59 -4.66
N ALA A 243 16.23 5.37 -5.73
CA ALA A 243 16.86 4.09 -6.02
C ALA A 243 17.74 3.54 -4.89
N PRO A 244 18.61 4.33 -4.22
CA PRO A 244 19.44 3.81 -3.14
C PRO A 244 18.62 3.23 -1.98
N LEU A 245 17.54 3.89 -1.57
CA LEU A 245 16.66 3.40 -0.50
C LEU A 245 15.91 2.14 -0.95
N LEU A 246 15.41 2.12 -2.18
CA LEU A 246 14.68 0.97 -2.72
C LEU A 246 15.58 -0.26 -2.82
N GLN A 247 16.83 -0.10 -3.23
CA GLN A 247 17.82 -1.18 -3.27
C GLN A 247 18.08 -1.75 -1.87
N GLU A 248 18.28 -0.88 -0.90
CA GLU A 248 18.51 -1.26 0.50
C GLU A 248 17.32 -2.05 1.06
N ILE A 249 16.11 -1.55 0.85
CA ILE A 249 14.88 -2.22 1.31
C ILE A 249 14.70 -3.57 0.62
N ARG A 250 14.89 -3.65 -0.71
CA ARG A 250 14.80 -4.92 -1.44
C ARG A 250 15.75 -5.96 -0.91
N GLN A 251 16.97 -5.59 -0.55
CA GLN A 251 17.95 -6.49 0.08
C GLN A 251 17.43 -7.03 1.42
N GLY A 252 16.82 -6.16 2.23
CA GLY A 252 16.22 -6.55 3.52
C GLY A 252 15.03 -7.50 3.39
N LEU A 253 14.29 -7.44 2.28
CA LEU A 253 13.12 -8.31 2.06
C LEU A 253 13.47 -9.75 1.68
N GLN A 254 14.72 -10.04 1.34
CA GLN A 254 15.17 -11.41 1.09
C GLN A 254 15.09 -12.23 2.38
N ARG A 255 14.47 -13.42 2.28
CA ARG A 255 14.35 -14.36 3.40
C ARG A 255 15.59 -15.23 3.45
N LEU A 256 16.17 -15.38 4.66
CA LEU A 256 17.36 -16.19 4.89
C LEU A 256 17.15 -17.68 4.53
N GLU A 257 15.92 -18.16 4.59
CA GLU A 257 15.58 -19.54 4.26
C GLU A 257 15.66 -19.85 2.76
N ALA A 258 15.70 -18.83 1.89
CA ALA A 258 15.82 -19.01 0.45
C ALA A 258 17.26 -19.32 0.00
N ASN A 259 18.24 -19.28 0.90
CA ASN A 259 19.65 -19.55 0.57
C ASN A 259 20.27 -20.54 1.57
N PRO A 260 20.14 -21.87 1.32
CA PRO A 260 20.71 -22.90 2.20
C PRO A 260 22.24 -22.85 2.30
N GLY A 261 22.92 -22.10 1.42
CA GLY A 261 24.37 -21.99 1.38
C GLY A 261 24.99 -21.01 2.37
N LEU A 262 24.20 -20.26 3.15
CA LEU A 262 24.72 -19.29 4.13
C LEU A 262 24.66 -19.78 5.59
N ARG A 263 24.44 -21.07 5.82
CA ARG A 263 24.40 -21.67 7.18
C ARG A 263 25.76 -22.14 7.71
N GLU A 264 26.84 -21.92 6.97
CA GLU A 264 28.19 -22.28 7.44
C GLU A 264 29.11 -21.06 7.29
N GLY A 265 29.30 -20.31 8.42
CA GLY A 265 30.25 -19.22 8.52
C GLY A 265 30.14 -18.56 9.89
#